data_113d3d07cb007dfa0e5a7cf923a3785e
#
_entry.id   113d3d07cb007dfa0e5a7cf923a3785e
#
_cell.length_a   1.000
_cell.length_b   1.000
_cell.length_c   1.000
_cell.angle_alpha   90.00
_cell.angle_beta   90.00
_cell.angle_gamma   90.00
#
_symmetry.space_group_name_H-M   'P 1'
#
loop_
_entity.id
_entity.type
_entity.pdbx_description
1 polymer ?
#
loop_
_entity_poly.entity_id
_entity_poly.type
_entity_poly.pdbx_seq_one_letter_code
_entity_poly.pdbx_strand_id
1 'polypeptide(L)'
;MKRSFGPGILVAAAFIGPGTVTACTLAGSNFGYALVWALVFATIATILLQDMAARLGAGARLGLGEALMQSTSSTWQKWAIGGLVFAALLIGNCAYEGGNLSGGALGMDALLKNQSPGQSWLVAGLALTAAIAVWVGRYALLEKLLIALVMIMSAAFIVSVFLVGIDWGPWLSGLVPRIPDGGTLIAVGLIGTTIVPYNLFLHAAAAKQKWSDGEDPSAARTDSALSIGLGGLVSILIMSTAASALFRSGLEVNSAADMALAIEPAFGDAARYVVGIGLFAAGLTSAITAPMATAFALSEIIGGDEARKSRLFRGTALFVILVGAAISLSGIRPVSLILIAQYANGLLLPIVAVFLLYIMNRKDLLNTQTNSLAANIAGGAIVLITVGLGLRLILRAAGLMA
;
A
#
# COMPACT_ATOMS: atom_id res chain seq x y z
N MET A 1 7.42 9.60 29.68
CA MET A 1 6.66 9.57 28.43
C MET A 1 7.15 8.41 27.57
N LYS A 2 6.49 7.25 27.59
CA LYS A 2 6.75 6.19 26.62
C LYS A 2 6.06 6.62 25.32
N ARG A 3 6.80 7.19 24.38
CA ARG A 3 6.34 7.34 22.99
C ARG A 3 6.22 5.93 22.40
N SER A 4 5.10 5.27 22.64
CA SER A 4 4.77 4.10 21.83
C SER A 4 4.48 4.61 20.42
N PHE A 5 5.13 4.02 19.44
CA PHE A 5 4.86 4.29 18.03
C PHE A 5 3.35 4.25 17.74
N GLY A 6 2.88 5.20 16.94
CA GLY A 6 1.48 5.37 16.61
C GLY A 6 1.01 4.49 15.46
N PRO A 7 -0.29 4.55 15.12
CA PRO A 7 -0.87 3.87 13.96
C PRO A 7 -0.21 4.24 12.62
N GLY A 8 0.43 5.40 12.52
CA GLY A 8 1.14 5.82 11.32
C GLY A 8 2.25 4.87 10.89
N ILE A 9 2.98 4.25 11.84
CA ILE A 9 4.00 3.24 11.50
C ILE A 9 3.37 1.96 10.93
N LEU A 10 2.23 1.53 11.46
CA LEU A 10 1.50 0.39 10.92
C LEU A 10 1.11 0.65 9.45
N VAL A 11 0.63 1.85 9.16
CA VAL A 11 0.28 2.28 7.79
C VAL A 11 1.53 2.34 6.91
N ALA A 12 2.62 2.94 7.37
CA ALA A 12 3.87 3.01 6.62
C ALA A 12 4.43 1.61 6.31
N ALA A 13 4.43 0.70 7.29
CA ALA A 13 4.84 -0.68 7.08
C ALA A 13 3.92 -1.44 6.11
N ALA A 14 2.62 -1.12 6.10
CA ALA A 14 1.65 -1.77 5.23
C ALA A 14 1.81 -1.39 3.75
N PHE A 15 2.30 -0.19 3.42
CA PHE A 15 2.54 0.16 2.02
C PHE A 15 3.97 -0.10 1.53
N ILE A 16 4.98 -0.30 2.41
CA ILE A 16 6.31 -0.79 1.99
C ILE A 16 6.21 -2.32 1.81
N GLY A 17 5.43 -2.74 0.85
CA GLY A 17 5.21 -4.13 0.48
C GLY A 17 6.03 -4.55 -0.76
N PRO A 18 5.85 -5.80 -1.23
CA PRO A 18 6.47 -6.26 -2.47
C PRO A 18 6.11 -5.38 -3.67
N GLY A 19 4.89 -4.83 -3.67
CA GLY A 19 4.42 -3.90 -4.68
C GLY A 19 5.29 -2.65 -4.79
N THR A 20 5.65 -2.06 -3.65
CA THR A 20 6.48 -0.86 -3.61
C THR A 20 7.89 -1.16 -4.13
N VAL A 21 8.52 -2.23 -3.64
CA VAL A 21 9.86 -2.60 -4.09
C VAL A 21 9.87 -2.87 -5.60
N THR A 22 8.91 -3.67 -6.08
CA THR A 22 8.81 -4.03 -7.50
C THR A 22 8.51 -2.80 -8.38
N ALA A 23 7.47 -2.01 -8.03
CA ALA A 23 7.08 -0.86 -8.84
C ALA A 23 8.18 0.23 -8.88
N CYS A 24 8.82 0.51 -7.74
CA CYS A 24 9.92 1.47 -7.66
C CYS A 24 11.16 0.99 -8.43
N THR A 25 11.53 -0.29 -8.31
CA THR A 25 12.66 -0.85 -9.06
C THR A 25 12.40 -0.80 -10.57
N LEU A 26 11.20 -1.21 -11.02
CA LEU A 26 10.82 -1.13 -12.43
C LEU A 26 10.71 0.29 -12.95
N ALA A 27 10.21 1.24 -12.14
CA ALA A 27 10.20 2.64 -12.51
C ALA A 27 11.61 3.17 -12.73
N GLY A 28 12.52 2.86 -11.79
CA GLY A 28 13.93 3.27 -11.87
C GLY A 28 14.66 2.62 -13.05
N SER A 29 14.54 1.30 -13.23
CA SER A 29 15.23 0.56 -14.30
C SER A 29 14.74 0.94 -15.71
N ASN A 30 13.42 1.19 -15.89
CA ASN A 30 12.85 1.45 -17.22
C ASN A 30 12.82 2.92 -17.60
N PHE A 31 12.66 3.82 -16.62
CA PHE A 31 12.43 5.25 -16.88
C PHE A 31 13.43 6.18 -16.17
N GLY A 32 14.44 5.60 -15.51
CA GLY A 32 15.39 6.39 -14.73
C GLY A 32 14.67 7.21 -13.65
N TYR A 33 14.96 8.49 -13.59
CA TYR A 33 14.35 9.39 -12.61
C TYR A 33 13.05 10.05 -13.08
N ALA A 34 12.57 9.76 -14.29
CA ALA A 34 11.45 10.51 -14.89
C ALA A 34 10.13 10.46 -14.12
N LEU A 35 9.94 9.45 -13.23
CA LEU A 35 8.74 9.24 -12.43
C LEU A 35 8.92 9.59 -10.93
N VAL A 36 9.99 10.27 -10.52
CA VAL A 36 10.20 10.72 -9.13
C VAL A 36 9.04 11.58 -8.66
N TRP A 37 8.51 12.46 -9.53
CA TRP A 37 7.34 13.29 -9.23
C TRP A 37 6.13 12.48 -8.76
N ALA A 38 5.93 11.28 -9.33
CA ALA A 38 4.77 10.44 -9.00
C ALA A 38 4.87 9.90 -7.57
N LEU A 39 6.07 9.54 -7.09
CA LEU A 39 6.28 9.12 -5.70
C LEU A 39 6.20 10.30 -4.73
N VAL A 40 6.73 11.46 -5.09
CA VAL A 40 6.59 12.69 -4.28
C VAL A 40 5.12 13.07 -4.15
N PHE A 41 4.39 13.11 -5.27
CA PHE A 41 2.94 13.33 -5.27
C PHE A 41 2.21 12.30 -4.40
N ALA A 42 2.49 11.00 -4.61
CA ALA A 42 1.84 9.92 -3.88
C ALA A 42 2.12 10.01 -2.37
N THR A 43 3.34 10.35 -1.96
CA THR A 43 3.71 10.54 -0.55
C THR A 43 2.92 11.69 0.08
N ILE A 44 2.88 12.86 -0.56
CA ILE A 44 2.12 14.02 -0.08
C ILE A 44 0.62 13.69 -0.01
N ALA A 45 0.09 13.06 -1.05
CA ALA A 45 -1.30 12.64 -1.10
C ALA A 45 -1.65 11.63 0.01
N THR A 46 -0.75 10.67 0.27
CA THR A 46 -0.92 9.72 1.37
C THR A 46 -0.94 10.42 2.72
N ILE A 47 -0.02 11.34 2.99
CA ILE A 47 0.00 12.12 4.24
C ILE A 47 -1.34 12.85 4.43
N LEU A 48 -1.86 13.50 3.39
CA LEU A 48 -3.11 14.27 3.46
C LEU A 48 -4.33 13.36 3.69
N LEU A 49 -4.47 12.28 2.95
CA LEU A 49 -5.60 11.36 3.10
C LEU A 49 -5.55 10.58 4.42
N GLN A 50 -4.36 10.18 4.86
CA GLN A 50 -4.18 9.49 6.13
C GLN A 50 -4.34 10.44 7.34
N ASP A 51 -4.02 11.73 7.21
CA ASP A 51 -4.38 12.75 8.21
C ASP A 51 -5.90 12.83 8.38
N MET A 52 -6.66 12.81 7.28
CA MET A 52 -8.11 12.79 7.32
C MET A 52 -8.64 11.52 8.02
N ALA A 53 -8.11 10.35 7.69
CA ALA A 53 -8.48 9.09 8.32
C ALA A 53 -8.12 9.06 9.82
N ALA A 54 -6.94 9.58 10.19
CA ALA A 54 -6.52 9.70 11.58
C ALA A 54 -7.44 10.65 12.40
N ARG A 55 -7.79 11.80 11.82
CA ARG A 55 -8.73 12.77 12.46
C ARG A 55 -10.13 12.17 12.61
N LEU A 56 -10.60 11.39 11.64
CA LEU A 56 -11.86 10.66 11.75
C LEU A 56 -11.82 9.68 12.92
N GLY A 57 -10.77 8.86 13.00
CA GLY A 57 -10.61 7.87 14.07
C GLY A 57 -10.42 8.48 15.44
N ALA A 58 -9.47 9.41 15.58
CA ALA A 58 -9.11 10.02 16.87
C ALA A 58 -10.14 11.08 17.34
N GLY A 59 -10.66 11.90 16.41
CA GLY A 59 -11.55 13.01 16.74
C GLY A 59 -13.01 12.63 16.82
N ALA A 60 -13.55 11.95 15.80
CA ALA A 60 -14.95 11.54 15.79
C ALA A 60 -15.20 10.16 16.43
N ARG A 61 -14.15 9.42 16.77
CA ARG A 61 -14.22 8.05 17.34
C ARG A 61 -14.97 7.08 16.42
N LEU A 62 -14.85 7.28 15.12
CA LEU A 62 -15.51 6.48 14.10
C LEU A 62 -14.47 5.84 13.17
N GLY A 63 -14.69 4.57 12.80
CA GLY A 63 -14.06 4.00 11.63
C GLY A 63 -14.66 4.58 10.35
N LEU A 64 -13.96 4.47 9.23
CA LEU A 64 -14.44 5.03 7.96
C LEU A 64 -15.73 4.33 7.48
N GLY A 65 -15.85 3.02 7.67
CA GLY A 65 -17.07 2.26 7.35
C GLY A 65 -18.25 2.67 8.23
N GLU A 66 -18.02 2.86 9.54
CA GLU A 66 -19.04 3.34 10.47
C GLU A 66 -19.54 4.74 10.08
N ALA A 67 -18.61 5.66 9.77
CA ALA A 67 -18.93 7.02 9.36
C ALA A 67 -19.76 7.06 8.07
N LEU A 68 -19.43 6.20 7.09
CA LEU A 68 -20.21 6.03 5.86
C LEU A 68 -21.65 5.60 6.17
N MET A 69 -21.84 4.63 7.07
CA MET A 69 -23.16 4.13 7.43
C MET A 69 -23.98 5.16 8.22
N GLN A 70 -23.34 6.02 9.00
CA GLN A 70 -23.99 7.11 9.74
C GLN A 70 -24.26 8.33 8.87
N SER A 71 -23.56 8.50 7.76
CA SER A 71 -23.64 9.70 6.90
C SER A 71 -24.96 9.85 6.15
N THR A 72 -25.77 8.81 6.06
CA THR A 72 -27.06 8.82 5.37
C THR A 72 -28.15 8.16 6.20
N SER A 73 -29.36 8.69 6.15
CA SER A 73 -30.54 8.13 6.81
C SER A 73 -31.26 7.08 5.95
N SER A 74 -31.13 7.17 4.63
CA SER A 74 -31.81 6.29 3.69
C SER A 74 -31.18 4.90 3.67
N THR A 75 -31.97 3.87 3.95
CA THR A 75 -31.53 2.46 3.93
C THR A 75 -30.96 2.05 2.57
N TRP A 76 -31.58 2.49 1.47
CA TRP A 76 -31.07 2.18 0.12
C TRP A 76 -29.70 2.81 -0.14
N GLN A 77 -29.53 4.08 0.23
CA GLN A 77 -28.24 4.77 0.07
C GLN A 77 -27.14 4.12 0.92
N LYS A 78 -27.44 3.70 2.14
CA LYS A 78 -26.50 2.95 2.98
C LYS A 78 -25.99 1.70 2.28
N TRP A 79 -26.89 0.87 1.75
CA TRP A 79 -26.51 -0.34 1.07
C TRP A 79 -25.81 -0.09 -0.26
N ALA A 80 -26.23 0.94 -1.03
CA ALA A 80 -25.58 1.30 -2.27
C ALA A 80 -24.14 1.78 -2.05
N ILE A 81 -23.93 2.72 -1.13
CA ILE A 81 -22.60 3.27 -0.80
C ILE A 81 -21.72 2.20 -0.15
N GLY A 82 -22.25 1.53 0.89
CA GLY A 82 -21.52 0.48 1.59
C GLY A 82 -21.15 -0.68 0.67
N GLY A 83 -22.07 -1.11 -0.20
CA GLY A 83 -21.83 -2.15 -1.19
C GLY A 83 -20.79 -1.74 -2.23
N LEU A 84 -20.82 -0.51 -2.74
CA LEU A 84 -19.82 -0.01 -3.68
C LEU A 84 -18.43 0.05 -3.06
N VAL A 85 -18.30 0.62 -1.86
CA VAL A 85 -17.02 0.71 -1.15
C VAL A 85 -16.51 -0.67 -0.79
N PHE A 86 -17.37 -1.55 -0.28
CA PHE A 86 -16.98 -2.92 0.04
C PHE A 86 -16.54 -3.70 -1.21
N ALA A 87 -17.28 -3.61 -2.32
CA ALA A 87 -16.91 -4.27 -3.57
C ALA A 87 -15.55 -3.78 -4.09
N ALA A 88 -15.32 -2.46 -4.04
CA ALA A 88 -14.04 -1.87 -4.41
C ALA A 88 -12.90 -2.41 -3.54
N LEU A 89 -13.08 -2.44 -2.21
CA LEU A 89 -12.09 -2.99 -1.28
C LEU A 89 -11.88 -4.49 -1.48
N LEU A 90 -12.94 -5.26 -1.63
CA LEU A 90 -12.85 -6.70 -1.78
C LEU A 90 -12.10 -7.08 -3.07
N ILE A 91 -12.50 -6.51 -4.21
CA ILE A 91 -11.86 -6.76 -5.51
C ILE A 91 -10.39 -6.30 -5.47
N GLY A 92 -10.15 -5.07 -5.00
CA GLY A 92 -8.81 -4.51 -4.89
C GLY A 92 -7.91 -5.36 -4.00
N ASN A 93 -8.40 -5.75 -2.82
CA ASN A 93 -7.60 -6.52 -1.87
C ASN A 93 -7.44 -7.99 -2.24
N CYS A 94 -8.36 -8.62 -2.97
CA CYS A 94 -8.13 -9.95 -3.54
C CYS A 94 -7.00 -9.93 -4.58
N ALA A 95 -6.97 -8.92 -5.46
CA ALA A 95 -5.87 -8.76 -6.41
C ALA A 95 -4.55 -8.43 -5.68
N TYR A 96 -4.62 -7.53 -4.69
CA TYR A 96 -3.47 -7.12 -3.87
C TYR A 96 -2.88 -8.30 -3.09
N GLU A 97 -3.71 -9.16 -2.55
CA GLU A 97 -3.30 -10.36 -1.83
C GLU A 97 -2.59 -11.35 -2.76
N GLY A 98 -3.06 -11.53 -4.01
CA GLY A 98 -2.35 -12.29 -5.03
C GLY A 98 -0.94 -11.72 -5.29
N GLY A 99 -0.81 -10.41 -5.34
CA GLY A 99 0.48 -9.72 -5.47
C GLY A 99 1.38 -9.91 -4.24
N ASN A 100 0.83 -9.84 -3.02
CA ASN A 100 1.56 -10.02 -1.77
C ASN A 100 2.12 -11.44 -1.64
N LEU A 101 1.30 -12.45 -1.88
CA LEU A 101 1.70 -13.87 -1.86
C LEU A 101 2.75 -14.17 -2.94
N SER A 102 2.55 -13.64 -4.15
CA SER A 102 3.53 -13.77 -5.23
C SER A 102 4.86 -13.09 -4.91
N GLY A 103 4.82 -11.90 -4.31
CA GLY A 103 6.01 -11.16 -3.92
C GLY A 103 6.78 -11.83 -2.78
N GLY A 104 6.07 -12.34 -1.78
CA GLY A 104 6.68 -13.13 -0.71
C GLY A 104 7.31 -14.42 -1.22
N ALA A 105 6.64 -15.12 -2.14
CA ALA A 105 7.16 -16.32 -2.80
C ALA A 105 8.40 -15.98 -3.65
N LEU A 106 8.40 -14.86 -4.38
CA LEU A 106 9.55 -14.38 -5.16
C LEU A 106 10.76 -14.11 -4.27
N GLY A 107 10.54 -13.50 -3.09
CA GLY A 107 11.59 -13.29 -2.09
C GLY A 107 12.17 -14.60 -1.58
N MET A 108 11.32 -15.57 -1.25
CA MET A 108 11.74 -16.89 -0.77
C MET A 108 12.49 -17.66 -1.85
N ASP A 109 12.04 -17.62 -3.10
CA ASP A 109 12.70 -18.25 -4.24
C ASP A 109 14.13 -17.72 -4.43
N ALA A 110 14.30 -16.39 -4.28
CA ALA A 110 15.63 -15.77 -4.30
C ALA A 110 16.56 -16.31 -3.21
N LEU A 111 16.05 -16.63 -2.03
CA LEU A 111 16.84 -17.18 -0.92
C LEU A 111 17.23 -18.65 -1.15
N LEU A 112 16.31 -19.45 -1.68
CA LEU A 112 16.49 -20.89 -1.86
C LEU A 112 17.33 -21.26 -3.08
N LYS A 113 17.57 -20.30 -3.99
CA LYS A 113 18.34 -20.53 -5.24
C LYS A 113 17.73 -21.72 -6.01
N ASN A 114 18.61 -22.67 -6.38
CA ASN A 114 18.24 -23.87 -7.13
C ASN A 114 17.52 -24.96 -6.30
N GLN A 115 17.29 -24.72 -5.01
CA GLN A 115 16.61 -25.65 -4.11
C GLN A 115 15.14 -25.24 -3.85
N SER A 116 14.60 -24.32 -4.66
CA SER A 116 13.22 -23.88 -4.54
C SER A 116 12.26 -25.05 -4.83
N PRO A 117 11.25 -25.29 -3.95
CA PRO A 117 10.24 -26.32 -4.19
C PRO A 117 9.27 -25.96 -5.32
N GLY A 118 9.45 -24.77 -5.91
CA GLY A 118 8.57 -24.20 -6.91
C GLY A 118 7.58 -23.20 -6.30
N GLN A 119 7.23 -22.20 -7.10
CA GLN A 119 6.43 -21.07 -6.67
C GLN A 119 5.08 -21.46 -6.04
N SER A 120 4.43 -22.49 -6.57
CA SER A 120 3.13 -22.94 -6.07
C SER A 120 3.17 -23.39 -4.60
N TRP A 121 4.22 -24.11 -4.21
CA TRP A 121 4.41 -24.55 -2.84
C TRP A 121 4.76 -23.39 -1.90
N LEU A 122 5.54 -22.41 -2.39
CA LEU A 122 5.87 -21.22 -1.63
C LEU A 122 4.62 -20.35 -1.37
N VAL A 123 3.81 -20.15 -2.41
CA VAL A 123 2.52 -19.44 -2.28
C VAL A 123 1.58 -20.16 -1.31
N ALA A 124 1.44 -21.49 -1.42
CA ALA A 124 0.59 -22.28 -0.53
C ALA A 124 1.05 -22.17 0.93
N GLY A 125 2.37 -22.25 1.18
CA GLY A 125 2.95 -22.10 2.51
C GLY A 125 2.72 -20.71 3.10
N LEU A 126 2.88 -19.65 2.31
CA LEU A 126 2.62 -18.28 2.72
C LEU A 126 1.14 -18.04 3.02
N ALA A 127 0.23 -18.50 2.13
CA ALA A 127 -1.21 -18.38 2.32
C ALA A 127 -1.69 -19.13 3.57
N LEU A 128 -1.16 -20.33 3.82
CA LEU A 128 -1.44 -21.09 5.03
C LEU A 128 -0.95 -20.36 6.29
N THR A 129 0.27 -19.80 6.25
CA THR A 129 0.85 -19.04 7.37
C THR A 129 0.01 -17.80 7.66
N ALA A 130 -0.39 -17.05 6.64
CA ALA A 130 -1.26 -15.88 6.77
C ALA A 130 -2.63 -16.27 7.34
N ALA A 131 -3.24 -17.36 6.84
CA ALA A 131 -4.52 -17.86 7.32
C ALA A 131 -4.45 -18.28 8.81
N ILE A 132 -3.40 -18.97 9.22
CA ILE A 132 -3.17 -19.35 10.61
C ILE A 132 -3.00 -18.09 11.49
N ALA A 133 -2.19 -17.12 11.05
CA ALA A 133 -1.97 -15.88 11.78
C ALA A 133 -3.29 -15.11 12.03
N VAL A 134 -4.12 -14.99 10.99
CA VAL A 134 -5.44 -14.33 11.06
C VAL A 134 -6.39 -15.14 11.98
N TRP A 135 -6.39 -16.46 11.86
CA TRP A 135 -7.27 -17.33 12.66
C TRP A 135 -6.94 -17.28 14.15
N VAL A 136 -5.65 -17.38 14.48
CA VAL A 136 -5.16 -17.38 15.88
C VAL A 136 -5.28 -15.97 16.49
N GLY A 137 -5.10 -14.91 15.71
CA GLY A 137 -5.20 -13.52 16.17
C GLY A 137 -4.08 -13.09 17.14
N ARG A 138 -3.02 -13.88 17.29
CA ARG A 138 -1.86 -13.61 18.16
C ARG A 138 -0.57 -13.64 17.35
N TYR A 139 -0.34 -12.60 16.53
CA TYR A 139 0.81 -12.54 15.63
C TYR A 139 1.70 -11.30 15.87
N ALA A 140 1.50 -10.56 16.97
CA ALA A 140 2.22 -9.31 17.24
C ALA A 140 3.76 -9.48 17.27
N LEU A 141 4.28 -10.63 17.71
CA LEU A 141 5.71 -10.91 17.68
C LEU A 141 6.19 -11.15 16.24
N LEU A 142 5.44 -11.95 15.48
CA LEU A 142 5.72 -12.19 14.06
C LEU A 142 5.70 -10.88 13.27
N GLU A 143 4.69 -10.04 13.47
CA GLU A 143 4.55 -8.73 12.84
C GLU A 143 5.77 -7.84 13.12
N LYS A 144 6.20 -7.73 14.38
CA LYS A 144 7.39 -6.95 14.74
C LYS A 144 8.65 -7.47 14.07
N LEU A 145 8.83 -8.78 14.00
CA LEU A 145 9.96 -9.40 13.33
C LEU A 145 9.95 -9.09 11.82
N LEU A 146 8.80 -9.26 11.16
CA LEU A 146 8.66 -8.99 9.73
C LEU A 146 8.91 -7.50 9.42
N ILE A 147 8.36 -6.58 10.23
CA ILE A 147 8.63 -5.15 10.11
C ILE A 147 10.13 -4.86 10.27
N ALA A 148 10.81 -5.48 11.23
CA ALA A 148 12.25 -5.30 11.42
C ALA A 148 13.04 -5.74 10.17
N LEU A 149 12.67 -6.85 9.53
CA LEU A 149 13.29 -7.32 8.29
C LEU A 149 13.05 -6.37 7.10
N VAL A 150 11.84 -5.82 6.98
CA VAL A 150 11.54 -4.77 5.97
C VAL A 150 12.36 -3.51 6.24
N MET A 151 12.56 -3.13 7.50
CA MET A 151 13.39 -1.98 7.86
C MET A 151 14.87 -2.20 7.53
N ILE A 152 15.37 -3.43 7.69
CA ILE A 152 16.75 -3.78 7.29
C ILE A 152 16.91 -3.64 5.77
N MET A 153 15.96 -4.15 4.98
CA MET A 153 15.97 -3.97 3.52
C MET A 153 15.90 -2.49 3.14
N SER A 154 15.02 -1.72 3.79
CA SER A 154 14.90 -0.28 3.55
C SER A 154 16.20 0.46 3.86
N ALA A 155 16.86 0.11 4.96
CA ALA A 155 18.17 0.67 5.31
C ALA A 155 19.25 0.31 4.28
N ALA A 156 19.21 -0.89 3.71
CA ALA A 156 20.13 -1.28 2.64
C ALA A 156 19.95 -0.42 1.38
N PHE A 157 18.72 -0.11 0.98
CA PHE A 157 18.48 0.82 -0.13
C PHE A 157 18.98 2.25 0.19
N ILE A 158 18.78 2.72 1.43
CA ILE A 158 19.30 4.02 1.87
C ILE A 158 20.82 4.05 1.76
N VAL A 159 21.52 3.03 2.28
CA VAL A 159 22.99 2.94 2.21
C VAL A 159 23.46 2.87 0.76
N SER A 160 22.77 2.10 -0.08
CA SER A 160 23.10 1.95 -1.51
C SER A 160 23.06 3.28 -2.26
N VAL A 161 22.10 4.16 -1.98
CA VAL A 161 22.03 5.47 -2.61
C VAL A 161 23.30 6.30 -2.35
N PHE A 162 23.84 6.24 -1.13
CA PHE A 162 25.08 6.97 -0.79
C PHE A 162 26.31 6.40 -1.47
N LEU A 163 26.33 5.09 -1.75
CA LEU A 163 27.47 4.41 -2.38
C LEU A 163 27.39 4.44 -3.91
N VAL A 164 26.23 4.25 -4.47
CA VAL A 164 25.98 4.29 -5.93
C VAL A 164 25.93 5.73 -6.45
N GLY A 165 25.45 6.65 -5.62
CA GLY A 165 25.26 8.07 -5.96
C GLY A 165 23.95 8.31 -6.73
N ILE A 166 23.55 9.57 -6.76
CA ILE A 166 22.41 10.08 -7.51
C ILE A 166 22.92 11.09 -8.53
N ASP A 167 22.48 10.97 -9.79
CA ASP A 167 22.64 12.03 -10.75
C ASP A 167 21.60 13.12 -10.49
N TRP A 168 21.99 14.16 -9.78
CA TRP A 168 21.09 15.22 -9.31
C TRP A 168 20.44 16.02 -10.41
N GLY A 169 21.06 16.17 -11.59
CA GLY A 169 20.48 16.89 -12.72
C GLY A 169 19.21 16.20 -13.23
N PRO A 170 19.29 14.96 -13.72
CA PRO A 170 18.11 14.15 -14.09
C PRO A 170 17.13 13.94 -12.95
N TRP A 171 17.61 13.79 -11.71
CA TRP A 171 16.73 13.58 -10.55
C TRP A 171 15.84 14.79 -10.29
N LEU A 172 16.41 16.01 -10.28
CA LEU A 172 15.64 17.25 -10.12
C LEU A 172 14.69 17.48 -11.31
N SER A 173 15.08 17.14 -12.52
CA SER A 173 14.19 17.21 -13.69
C SER A 173 13.03 16.22 -13.59
N GLY A 174 13.23 15.09 -12.89
CA GLY A 174 12.21 14.09 -12.61
C GLY A 174 11.13 14.53 -11.61
N LEU A 175 11.31 15.67 -10.94
CA LEU A 175 10.26 16.31 -10.13
C LEU A 175 9.18 17.00 -10.97
N VAL A 176 9.48 17.30 -12.24
CA VAL A 176 8.50 17.90 -13.17
C VAL A 176 7.53 16.81 -13.64
N PRO A 177 6.21 16.97 -13.46
CA PRO A 177 5.24 15.96 -13.85
C PRO A 177 5.25 15.70 -15.37
N ARG A 178 5.90 14.61 -15.76
CA ARG A 178 5.94 14.13 -17.16
C ARG A 178 5.78 12.60 -17.11
N ILE A 179 5.03 12.07 -18.06
CA ILE A 179 4.88 10.62 -18.22
C ILE A 179 5.56 10.25 -19.52
N PRO A 180 6.69 9.50 -19.45
CA PRO A 180 7.36 9.00 -20.65
C PRO A 180 6.47 8.01 -21.40
N ASP A 181 6.79 7.76 -22.65
CA ASP A 181 6.07 6.79 -23.47
C ASP A 181 6.14 5.40 -22.80
N GLY A 182 5.00 4.74 -22.70
CA GLY A 182 4.86 3.48 -21.95
C GLY A 182 4.81 3.62 -20.42
N GLY A 183 5.10 4.79 -19.85
CA GLY A 183 5.22 4.99 -18.39
C GLY A 183 3.90 5.13 -17.62
N THR A 184 2.75 5.22 -18.33
CA THR A 184 1.44 5.47 -17.65
C THR A 184 1.09 4.39 -16.64
N LEU A 185 1.25 3.12 -17.00
CA LEU A 185 0.97 1.98 -16.10
C LEU A 185 1.84 2.03 -14.84
N ILE A 186 3.14 2.26 -15.01
CA ILE A 186 4.08 2.33 -13.89
C ILE A 186 3.77 3.55 -13.02
N ALA A 187 3.43 4.71 -13.58
CA ALA A 187 3.03 5.89 -12.81
C ALA A 187 1.77 5.63 -11.95
N VAL A 188 0.74 5.01 -12.52
CA VAL A 188 -0.46 4.57 -11.78
C VAL A 188 -0.10 3.56 -10.71
N GLY A 189 0.80 2.61 -11.02
CA GLY A 189 1.30 1.61 -10.08
C GLY A 189 2.05 2.23 -8.89
N LEU A 190 2.93 3.22 -9.13
CA LEU A 190 3.64 3.96 -8.08
C LEU A 190 2.68 4.69 -7.14
N ILE A 191 1.63 5.31 -7.69
CA ILE A 191 0.60 5.97 -6.89
C ILE A 191 -0.21 4.92 -6.11
N GLY A 192 -0.64 3.85 -6.77
CA GLY A 192 -1.44 2.78 -6.16
C GLY A 192 -0.71 1.97 -5.10
N THR A 193 0.61 1.82 -5.18
CA THR A 193 1.39 1.16 -4.14
C THR A 193 1.60 2.03 -2.90
N THR A 194 1.58 3.35 -3.05
CA THR A 194 1.81 4.31 -1.96
C THR A 194 0.49 4.70 -1.29
N ILE A 195 -0.56 5.01 -2.08
CA ILE A 195 -1.88 5.36 -1.58
C ILE A 195 -2.80 4.13 -1.67
N VAL A 196 -2.66 3.23 -0.72
CA VAL A 196 -3.45 1.98 -0.72
C VAL A 196 -4.82 2.22 -0.08
N PRO A 197 -5.95 2.00 -0.79
CA PRO A 197 -7.29 2.36 -0.30
C PRO A 197 -7.65 1.75 1.06
N TYR A 198 -7.34 0.48 1.31
CA TYR A 198 -7.68 -0.17 2.57
C TYR A 198 -6.96 0.41 3.78
N ASN A 199 -5.78 1.03 3.58
CA ASN A 199 -5.03 1.67 4.66
C ASN A 199 -5.79 2.86 5.26
N LEU A 200 -6.69 3.51 4.53
CA LEU A 200 -7.55 4.58 5.07
C LEU A 200 -8.53 4.03 6.12
N PHE A 201 -9.10 2.85 5.87
CA PHE A 201 -9.96 2.16 6.83
C PHE A 201 -9.17 1.66 8.03
N LEU A 202 -8.02 1.01 7.78
CA LEU A 202 -7.15 0.50 8.83
C LEU A 202 -6.67 1.63 9.75
N HIS A 203 -6.27 2.78 9.18
CA HIS A 203 -5.77 3.90 9.95
C HIS A 203 -6.87 4.55 10.81
N ALA A 204 -8.06 4.79 10.26
CA ALA A 204 -9.19 5.30 11.02
C ALA A 204 -9.54 4.37 12.20
N ALA A 205 -9.61 3.06 11.95
CA ALA A 205 -9.89 2.07 12.99
C ALA A 205 -8.78 2.01 14.06
N ALA A 206 -7.51 2.02 13.64
CA ALA A 206 -6.37 2.01 14.56
C ALA A 206 -6.25 3.30 15.38
N ALA A 207 -6.52 4.46 14.76
CA ALA A 207 -6.54 5.75 15.44
C ALA A 207 -7.68 5.82 16.47
N LYS A 208 -8.87 5.31 16.14
CA LYS A 208 -10.00 5.17 17.07
C LYS A 208 -9.64 4.36 18.31
N GLN A 209 -8.82 3.30 18.16
CA GLN A 209 -8.43 2.45 19.28
C GLN A 209 -7.32 3.06 20.14
N LYS A 210 -6.35 3.72 19.51
CA LYS A 210 -5.15 4.20 20.21
C LYS A 210 -5.36 5.54 20.91
N TRP A 211 -5.96 6.49 20.23
CA TRP A 211 -6.14 7.85 20.77
C TRP A 211 -7.40 7.88 21.61
N SER A 212 -7.23 7.88 22.94
CA SER A 212 -8.33 7.93 23.91
C SER A 212 -8.87 9.35 24.07
N ASP A 213 -10.04 9.48 24.74
CA ASP A 213 -10.68 10.77 25.00
C ASP A 213 -9.73 11.70 25.78
N GLY A 214 -9.55 12.92 25.26
CA GLY A 214 -8.71 13.96 25.86
C GLY A 214 -7.27 14.01 25.34
N GLU A 215 -6.84 13.09 24.44
CA GLU A 215 -5.55 13.22 23.75
C GLU A 215 -5.67 14.17 22.56
N ASP A 216 -4.63 15.00 22.35
CA ASP A 216 -4.59 15.97 21.27
C ASP A 216 -4.48 15.28 19.90
N PRO A 217 -5.43 15.49 18.96
CA PRO A 217 -5.35 14.96 17.59
C PRO A 217 -4.06 15.35 16.85
N SER A 218 -3.37 16.41 17.29
CA SER A 218 -2.08 16.82 16.71
C SER A 218 -1.00 15.75 16.83
N ALA A 219 -1.04 14.93 17.87
CA ALA A 219 -0.12 13.80 18.04
C ALA A 219 -0.33 12.73 16.96
N ALA A 220 -1.59 12.43 16.62
CA ALA A 220 -1.95 11.49 15.55
C ALA A 220 -1.49 12.02 14.17
N ARG A 221 -1.64 13.32 13.92
CA ARG A 221 -1.21 13.98 12.69
C ARG A 221 0.31 13.92 12.51
N THR A 222 1.05 14.21 13.58
CA THR A 222 2.52 14.17 13.57
C THR A 222 3.03 12.75 13.35
N ASP A 223 2.45 11.77 14.05
CA ASP A 223 2.79 10.35 13.88
C ASP A 223 2.57 9.89 12.42
N SER A 224 1.43 10.24 11.84
CA SER A 224 1.10 9.92 10.45
C SER A 224 2.06 10.57 9.46
N ALA A 225 2.30 11.89 9.60
CA ALA A 225 3.14 12.64 8.68
C ALA A 225 4.60 12.14 8.69
N LEU A 226 5.16 11.88 9.87
CA LEU A 226 6.53 11.38 10.01
C LEU A 226 6.66 9.95 9.48
N SER A 227 5.77 9.06 9.87
CA SER A 227 5.85 7.65 9.48
C SER A 227 5.65 7.47 7.98
N ILE A 228 4.65 8.13 7.39
CA ILE A 228 4.36 8.06 5.96
C ILE A 228 5.44 8.80 5.15
N GLY A 229 5.92 9.94 5.64
CA GLY A 229 7.01 10.68 5.01
C GLY A 229 8.29 9.85 4.91
N LEU A 230 8.64 9.13 5.99
CA LEU A 230 9.78 8.19 5.98
C LEU A 230 9.56 7.03 5.00
N GLY A 231 8.37 6.43 4.98
CA GLY A 231 8.06 5.36 4.03
C GLY A 231 8.10 5.84 2.58
N GLY A 232 7.58 7.03 2.29
CA GLY A 232 7.66 7.66 0.97
C GLY A 232 9.10 7.97 0.56
N LEU A 233 9.92 8.45 1.49
CA LEU A 233 11.35 8.64 1.26
C LEU A 233 12.03 7.33 0.88
N VAL A 234 11.76 6.23 1.59
CA VAL A 234 12.29 4.90 1.24
C VAL A 234 11.89 4.51 -0.18
N SER A 235 10.64 4.71 -0.57
CA SER A 235 10.16 4.42 -1.94
C SER A 235 10.93 5.23 -3.01
N ILE A 236 11.15 6.53 -2.76
CA ILE A 236 11.94 7.39 -3.64
C ILE A 236 13.39 6.90 -3.73
N LEU A 237 13.98 6.47 -2.61
CA LEU A 237 15.35 5.96 -2.58
C LEU A 237 15.48 4.60 -3.28
N ILE A 238 14.51 3.68 -3.15
CA ILE A 238 14.47 2.43 -3.91
C ILE A 238 14.47 2.73 -5.43
N MET A 239 13.59 3.61 -5.88
CA MET A 239 13.53 4.01 -7.29
C MET A 239 14.82 4.67 -7.73
N SER A 240 15.39 5.57 -6.92
CA SER A 240 16.63 6.29 -7.25
C SER A 240 17.82 5.36 -7.35
N THR A 241 17.94 4.37 -6.44
CA THR A 241 18.98 3.35 -6.49
C THR A 241 18.86 2.53 -7.77
N ALA A 242 17.65 2.07 -8.11
CA ALA A 242 17.40 1.31 -9.32
C ALA A 242 17.68 2.14 -10.60
N ALA A 243 17.34 3.43 -10.59
CA ALA A 243 17.64 4.34 -11.69
C ALA A 243 19.15 4.51 -11.88
N SER A 244 19.92 4.67 -10.80
CA SER A 244 21.36 4.81 -10.88
C SER A 244 22.05 3.53 -11.33
N ALA A 245 21.63 2.36 -10.83
CA ALA A 245 22.30 1.09 -11.05
C ALA A 245 21.85 0.38 -12.34
N LEU A 246 20.54 0.47 -12.69
CA LEU A 246 19.94 -0.41 -13.69
C LEU A 246 19.47 0.31 -14.97
N PHE A 247 19.20 1.63 -14.95
CA PHE A 247 18.55 2.33 -16.07
C PHE A 247 19.24 2.18 -17.43
N ARG A 248 20.57 2.06 -17.46
CA ARG A 248 21.34 1.93 -18.70
C ARG A 248 21.87 0.53 -18.94
N SER A 249 21.55 -0.43 -18.08
CA SER A 249 22.07 -1.79 -18.19
C SER A 249 21.37 -2.63 -19.26
N GLY A 250 20.18 -2.21 -19.72
CA GLY A 250 19.33 -3.01 -20.62
C GLY A 250 18.73 -4.26 -19.96
N LEU A 251 18.80 -4.37 -18.66
CA LEU A 251 18.38 -5.53 -17.89
C LEU A 251 16.88 -5.48 -17.62
N GLU A 252 16.17 -6.53 -18.00
CA GLU A 252 14.76 -6.69 -17.64
C GLU A 252 14.64 -7.26 -16.24
N VAL A 253 13.90 -6.56 -15.37
CA VAL A 253 13.65 -6.97 -13.98
C VAL A 253 12.46 -7.94 -13.93
N ASN A 254 12.72 -9.23 -13.82
CA ASN A 254 11.72 -10.30 -13.81
C ASN A 254 11.70 -11.12 -12.51
N SER A 255 12.68 -10.94 -11.64
CA SER A 255 12.87 -11.71 -10.41
C SER A 255 13.34 -10.83 -9.24
N ALA A 256 13.27 -11.37 -8.02
CA ALA A 256 13.86 -10.72 -6.85
C ALA A 256 15.39 -10.64 -6.95
N ALA A 257 16.03 -11.58 -7.64
CA ALA A 257 17.45 -11.53 -7.89
C ALA A 257 17.83 -10.35 -8.81
N ASP A 258 17.02 -10.06 -9.83
CA ASP A 258 17.23 -8.90 -10.69
C ASP A 258 17.01 -7.58 -9.90
N MET A 259 16.03 -7.55 -9.01
CA MET A 259 15.81 -6.39 -8.12
C MET A 259 17.01 -6.17 -7.18
N ALA A 260 17.66 -7.23 -6.75
CA ALA A 260 18.85 -7.16 -5.88
C ALA A 260 20.05 -6.51 -6.56
N LEU A 261 20.15 -6.58 -7.90
CA LEU A 261 21.20 -5.93 -8.67
C LEU A 261 21.22 -4.39 -8.46
N ALA A 262 20.09 -3.80 -8.07
CA ALA A 262 20.04 -2.37 -7.73
C ALA A 262 20.94 -2.02 -6.53
N ILE A 263 21.11 -2.92 -5.56
CA ILE A 263 21.94 -2.72 -4.36
C ILE A 263 23.22 -3.56 -4.37
N GLU A 264 23.46 -4.37 -5.40
CA GLU A 264 24.66 -5.19 -5.53
C GLU A 264 25.97 -4.39 -5.49
N PRO A 265 26.06 -3.16 -6.09
CA PRO A 265 27.27 -2.37 -5.99
C PRO A 265 27.68 -2.01 -4.56
N ALA A 266 26.71 -1.98 -3.61
CA ALA A 266 26.94 -1.69 -2.20
C ALA A 266 27.15 -2.95 -1.34
N PHE A 267 26.46 -4.05 -1.68
CA PHE A 267 26.36 -5.23 -0.81
C PHE A 267 26.94 -6.51 -1.45
N GLY A 268 27.36 -6.47 -2.73
CA GLY A 268 27.86 -7.65 -3.44
C GLY A 268 26.82 -8.79 -3.38
N ASP A 269 27.31 -10.03 -3.21
CA ASP A 269 26.45 -11.21 -3.12
C ASP A 269 25.40 -11.18 -2.01
N ALA A 270 25.60 -10.37 -0.96
CA ALA A 270 24.63 -10.21 0.13
C ALA A 270 23.35 -9.50 -0.33
N ALA A 271 23.37 -8.71 -1.40
CA ALA A 271 22.24 -7.99 -1.96
C ALA A 271 21.02 -8.92 -2.19
N ARG A 272 21.26 -10.10 -2.75
CA ARG A 272 20.22 -11.11 -3.01
C ARG A 272 19.51 -11.54 -1.73
N TYR A 273 20.25 -11.77 -0.66
CA TYR A 273 19.67 -12.18 0.61
C TYR A 273 18.90 -11.05 1.29
N VAL A 274 19.42 -9.84 1.22
CA VAL A 274 18.76 -8.64 1.80
C VAL A 274 17.41 -8.39 1.10
N VAL A 275 17.39 -8.37 -0.24
CA VAL A 275 16.15 -8.16 -1.01
C VAL A 275 15.22 -9.37 -0.87
N GLY A 276 15.73 -10.60 -0.91
CA GLY A 276 14.94 -11.81 -0.76
C GLY A 276 14.22 -11.87 0.60
N ILE A 277 14.95 -11.66 1.70
CA ILE A 277 14.38 -11.61 3.06
C ILE A 277 13.37 -10.47 3.19
N GLY A 278 13.70 -9.28 2.66
CA GLY A 278 12.83 -8.11 2.71
C GLY A 278 11.53 -8.33 1.95
N LEU A 279 11.58 -8.85 0.73
CA LEU A 279 10.39 -9.17 -0.07
C LEU A 279 9.54 -10.26 0.57
N PHE A 280 10.17 -11.32 1.11
CA PHE A 280 9.46 -12.36 1.88
C PHE A 280 8.72 -11.75 3.06
N ALA A 281 9.42 -10.95 3.88
CA ALA A 281 8.85 -10.32 5.06
C ALA A 281 7.74 -9.34 4.70
N ALA A 282 7.96 -8.49 3.70
CA ALA A 282 6.98 -7.54 3.19
C ALA A 282 5.73 -8.23 2.63
N GLY A 283 5.93 -9.33 1.88
CA GLY A 283 4.86 -10.15 1.32
C GLY A 283 4.00 -10.79 2.41
N LEU A 284 4.61 -11.42 3.38
CA LEU A 284 3.88 -12.08 4.48
C LEU A 284 3.17 -11.07 5.39
N THR A 285 3.83 -9.93 5.71
CA THR A 285 3.18 -8.87 6.51
C THR A 285 1.94 -8.35 5.80
N SER A 286 2.06 -8.03 4.50
CA SER A 286 0.96 -7.51 3.71
C SER A 286 -0.13 -8.56 3.49
N ALA A 287 0.22 -9.84 3.35
CA ALA A 287 -0.72 -10.96 3.23
C ALA A 287 -1.53 -11.22 4.51
N ILE A 288 -1.09 -10.72 5.66
CA ILE A 288 -1.88 -10.72 6.90
C ILE A 288 -2.71 -9.44 7.02
N THR A 289 -2.11 -8.27 6.74
CA THR A 289 -2.75 -6.98 7.03
C THR A 289 -3.84 -6.58 6.03
N ALA A 290 -3.68 -6.85 4.73
CA ALA A 290 -4.67 -6.48 3.72
C ALA A 290 -6.00 -7.25 3.87
N PRO A 291 -6.01 -8.59 4.08
CA PRO A 291 -7.24 -9.33 4.39
C PRO A 291 -7.92 -8.84 5.66
N MET A 292 -7.14 -8.55 6.71
CA MET A 292 -7.69 -8.02 7.96
C MET A 292 -8.33 -6.65 7.79
N ALA A 293 -7.71 -5.75 7.04
CA ALA A 293 -8.26 -4.43 6.77
C ALA A 293 -9.59 -4.50 5.99
N THR A 294 -9.70 -5.42 5.02
CA THR A 294 -10.97 -5.70 4.32
C THR A 294 -12.03 -6.20 5.29
N ALA A 295 -11.65 -7.11 6.18
CA ALA A 295 -12.55 -7.68 7.18
C ALA A 295 -13.01 -6.62 8.19
N PHE A 296 -12.16 -5.70 8.61
CA PHE A 296 -12.52 -4.54 9.43
C PHE A 296 -13.54 -3.65 8.74
N ALA A 297 -13.26 -3.24 7.51
CA ALA A 297 -14.17 -2.40 6.74
C ALA A 297 -15.56 -3.03 6.58
N LEU A 298 -15.63 -4.32 6.28
CA LEU A 298 -16.90 -5.04 6.18
C LEU A 298 -17.63 -5.09 7.53
N SER A 299 -16.91 -5.37 8.62
CA SER A 299 -17.50 -5.42 9.95
C SER A 299 -18.09 -4.07 10.38
N GLU A 300 -17.44 -2.96 10.00
CA GLU A 300 -17.95 -1.61 10.25
C GLU A 300 -19.19 -1.28 9.39
N ILE A 301 -19.22 -1.72 8.13
CA ILE A 301 -20.33 -1.47 7.20
C ILE A 301 -21.57 -2.26 7.61
N ILE A 302 -21.42 -3.56 7.92
CA ILE A 302 -22.55 -4.44 8.24
C ILE A 302 -23.04 -4.21 9.66
N GLY A 303 -22.14 -3.89 10.60
CA GLY A 303 -22.48 -3.76 12.01
C GLY A 303 -22.94 -5.07 12.64
N GLY A 304 -23.60 -4.98 13.79
CA GLY A 304 -24.13 -6.12 14.53
C GLY A 304 -23.41 -6.35 15.86
N ASP A 305 -23.72 -7.48 16.51
CA ASP A 305 -23.09 -7.89 17.76
C ASP A 305 -21.62 -8.35 17.54
N GLU A 306 -20.86 -8.46 18.63
CA GLU A 306 -19.45 -8.85 18.57
C GLU A 306 -19.24 -10.26 18.01
N ALA A 307 -20.16 -11.20 18.25
CA ALA A 307 -20.07 -12.56 17.72
C ALA A 307 -20.25 -12.61 16.20
N ARG A 308 -21.17 -11.78 15.68
CA ARG A 308 -21.39 -11.63 14.23
C ARG A 308 -20.20 -10.95 13.58
N LYS A 309 -19.70 -9.85 14.16
CA LYS A 309 -18.52 -9.15 13.67
C LYS A 309 -17.31 -10.07 13.63
N SER A 310 -17.06 -10.88 14.66
CA SER A 310 -15.95 -11.83 14.70
C SER A 310 -16.04 -12.92 13.63
N ARG A 311 -17.24 -13.46 13.34
CA ARG A 311 -17.43 -14.45 12.27
C ARG A 311 -17.24 -13.84 10.88
N LEU A 312 -17.81 -12.65 10.65
CA LEU A 312 -17.65 -11.91 9.40
C LEU A 312 -16.17 -11.56 9.17
N PHE A 313 -15.49 -11.09 10.20
CA PHE A 313 -14.06 -10.76 10.13
C PHE A 313 -13.23 -11.95 9.67
N ARG A 314 -13.33 -13.10 10.35
CA ARG A 314 -12.57 -14.30 10.00
C ARG A 314 -12.93 -14.82 8.61
N GLY A 315 -14.21 -14.88 8.28
CA GLY A 315 -14.69 -15.35 7.00
C GLY A 315 -14.20 -14.49 5.84
N THR A 316 -14.29 -13.16 5.98
CA THR A 316 -13.83 -12.22 4.95
C THR A 316 -12.31 -12.28 4.78
N ALA A 317 -11.55 -12.29 5.86
CA ALA A 317 -10.09 -12.35 5.78
C ALA A 317 -9.62 -13.65 5.13
N LEU A 318 -10.17 -14.80 5.52
CA LEU A 318 -9.86 -16.09 4.88
C LEU A 318 -10.26 -16.13 3.42
N PHE A 319 -11.41 -15.55 3.07
CA PHE A 319 -11.86 -15.45 1.68
C PHE A 319 -10.87 -14.67 0.82
N VAL A 320 -10.40 -13.51 1.30
CA VAL A 320 -9.40 -12.70 0.60
C VAL A 320 -8.09 -13.47 0.42
N ILE A 321 -7.61 -14.18 1.45
CA ILE A 321 -6.40 -15.01 1.36
C ILE A 321 -6.59 -16.14 0.33
N LEU A 322 -7.72 -16.84 0.34
CA LEU A 322 -7.97 -17.94 -0.57
C LEU A 322 -8.07 -17.47 -2.03
N VAL A 323 -8.79 -16.38 -2.27
CA VAL A 323 -8.91 -15.80 -3.62
C VAL A 323 -7.55 -15.25 -4.08
N GLY A 324 -6.80 -14.57 -3.21
CA GLY A 324 -5.45 -14.11 -3.49
C GLY A 324 -4.49 -15.25 -3.84
N ALA A 325 -4.56 -16.36 -3.10
CA ALA A 325 -3.78 -17.56 -3.39
C ALA A 325 -4.17 -18.15 -4.76
N ALA A 326 -5.46 -18.25 -5.08
CA ALA A 326 -5.93 -18.72 -6.37
C ALA A 326 -5.43 -17.82 -7.52
N ILE A 327 -5.47 -16.49 -7.34
CA ILE A 327 -4.93 -15.53 -8.29
C ILE A 327 -3.40 -15.71 -8.43
N SER A 328 -2.68 -15.88 -7.33
CA SER A 328 -1.22 -16.09 -7.35
C SER A 328 -0.82 -17.39 -8.06
N LEU A 329 -1.67 -18.41 -8.01
CA LEU A 329 -1.49 -19.72 -8.65
C LEU A 329 -2.02 -19.78 -10.10
N SER A 330 -2.54 -18.68 -10.65
CA SER A 330 -3.14 -18.63 -11.99
C SER A 330 -2.14 -18.78 -13.16
N GLY A 331 -0.85 -18.87 -12.88
CA GLY A 331 0.20 -18.97 -13.91
C GLY A 331 0.67 -17.61 -14.44
N ILE A 332 0.13 -16.49 -13.95
CA ILE A 332 0.63 -15.16 -14.28
C ILE A 332 2.01 -14.96 -13.65
N ARG A 333 2.94 -14.34 -14.39
CA ARG A 333 4.28 -14.03 -13.87
C ARG A 333 4.19 -13.20 -12.58
N PRO A 334 4.94 -13.55 -11.51
CA PRO A 334 4.84 -12.87 -10.21
C PRO A 334 4.99 -11.36 -10.27
N VAL A 335 6.00 -10.86 -10.98
CA VAL A 335 6.24 -9.41 -11.13
C VAL A 335 5.04 -8.73 -11.80
N SER A 336 4.48 -9.35 -12.85
CA SER A 336 3.29 -8.81 -13.53
C SER A 336 2.07 -8.80 -12.60
N LEU A 337 1.88 -9.84 -11.80
CA LEU A 337 0.77 -9.93 -10.85
C LEU A 337 0.89 -8.90 -9.74
N ILE A 338 2.10 -8.68 -9.22
CA ILE A 338 2.38 -7.62 -8.25
C ILE A 338 2.00 -6.25 -8.83
N LEU A 339 2.37 -5.96 -10.08
CA LEU A 339 2.03 -4.69 -10.74
C LEU A 339 0.52 -4.53 -11.00
N ILE A 340 -0.17 -5.58 -11.47
CA ILE A 340 -1.62 -5.57 -11.68
C ILE A 340 -2.34 -5.21 -10.38
N ALA A 341 -1.88 -5.74 -9.25
CA ALA A 341 -2.41 -5.40 -7.93
C ALA A 341 -2.27 -3.89 -7.61
N GLN A 342 -1.12 -3.28 -7.97
CA GLN A 342 -0.91 -1.84 -7.76
C GLN A 342 -1.77 -0.99 -8.70
N TYR A 343 -1.96 -1.44 -9.94
CA TYR A 343 -2.86 -0.77 -10.89
C TYR A 343 -4.30 -0.79 -10.40
N ALA A 344 -4.76 -1.93 -9.87
CA ALA A 344 -6.09 -2.05 -9.27
C ALA A 344 -6.26 -1.05 -8.10
N ASN A 345 -5.29 -0.97 -7.20
CA ASN A 345 -5.31 0.01 -6.10
C ASN A 345 -5.37 1.46 -6.62
N GLY A 346 -4.55 1.81 -7.61
CA GLY A 346 -4.56 3.14 -8.21
C GLY A 346 -5.90 3.52 -8.88
N LEU A 347 -6.57 2.54 -9.50
CA LEU A 347 -7.88 2.73 -10.13
C LEU A 347 -9.02 2.83 -9.10
N LEU A 348 -8.93 2.13 -7.98
CA LEU A 348 -9.95 2.11 -6.93
C LEU A 348 -9.81 3.26 -5.93
N LEU A 349 -8.62 3.85 -5.84
CA LEU A 349 -8.32 4.96 -4.93
C LEU A 349 -9.31 6.12 -5.03
N PRO A 350 -9.68 6.65 -6.21
CA PRO A 350 -10.60 7.78 -6.30
C PRO A 350 -11.94 7.54 -5.62
N ILE A 351 -12.45 6.31 -5.66
CA ILE A 351 -13.72 5.94 -5.04
C ILE A 351 -13.64 6.18 -3.53
N VAL A 352 -12.62 5.60 -2.89
CA VAL A 352 -12.45 5.71 -1.43
C VAL A 352 -12.09 7.14 -1.01
N ALA A 353 -11.26 7.84 -1.80
CA ALA A 353 -10.88 9.22 -1.52
C ALA A 353 -12.06 10.19 -1.59
N VAL A 354 -12.96 10.04 -2.56
CA VAL A 354 -14.20 10.83 -2.66
C VAL A 354 -15.07 10.62 -1.43
N PHE A 355 -15.26 9.38 -0.99
CA PHE A 355 -16.04 9.09 0.21
C PHE A 355 -15.39 9.64 1.46
N LEU A 356 -14.06 9.53 1.60
CA LEU A 356 -13.35 10.14 2.73
C LEU A 356 -13.54 11.65 2.75
N LEU A 357 -13.37 12.34 1.60
CA LEU A 357 -13.61 13.78 1.49
C LEU A 357 -15.04 14.15 1.86
N TYR A 358 -16.03 13.38 1.40
CA TYR A 358 -17.42 13.59 1.75
C TYR A 358 -17.65 13.53 3.27
N ILE A 359 -17.15 12.48 3.92
CA ILE A 359 -17.26 12.30 5.38
C ILE A 359 -16.56 13.45 6.12
N MET A 360 -15.36 13.84 5.70
CA MET A 360 -14.57 14.88 6.36
C MET A 360 -15.18 16.29 6.27
N ASN A 361 -16.26 16.47 5.51
CA ASN A 361 -17.05 17.70 5.45
C ASN A 361 -18.36 17.64 6.25
N ARG A 362 -18.68 16.51 6.90
CA ARG A 362 -19.88 16.32 7.70
C ARG A 362 -19.70 16.92 9.11
N LYS A 363 -20.23 18.13 9.31
CA LYS A 363 -20.18 18.83 10.61
C LYS A 363 -20.90 18.10 11.73
N ASP A 364 -21.98 17.39 11.40
CA ASP A 364 -22.76 16.58 12.33
C ASP A 364 -21.99 15.38 12.90
N LEU A 365 -20.96 14.87 12.17
CA LEU A 365 -20.11 13.76 12.62
C LEU A 365 -18.81 14.25 13.26
N LEU A 366 -18.23 15.33 12.76
CA LEU A 366 -16.85 15.73 13.05
C LEU A 366 -16.72 17.04 13.86
N ASN A 367 -17.82 17.81 14.03
CA ASN A 367 -17.79 19.10 14.72
C ASN A 367 -16.63 19.99 14.24
N THR A 368 -15.64 20.23 15.11
CA THR A 368 -14.45 21.07 14.83
C THR A 368 -13.37 20.36 14.01
N GLN A 369 -13.46 19.04 13.79
CA GLN A 369 -12.46 18.23 13.07
C GLN A 369 -12.73 18.15 11.56
N THR A 370 -13.72 18.91 11.04
CA THR A 370 -13.99 18.99 9.61
C THR A 370 -12.80 19.54 8.82
N ASN A 371 -12.76 19.22 7.54
CA ASN A 371 -11.73 19.73 6.65
C ASN A 371 -11.75 21.27 6.56
N SER A 372 -10.56 21.87 6.53
CA SER A 372 -10.39 23.26 6.09
C SER A 372 -10.59 23.38 4.57
N LEU A 373 -10.77 24.59 4.06
CA LEU A 373 -10.83 24.84 2.62
C LEU A 373 -9.57 24.34 1.90
N ALA A 374 -8.39 24.57 2.48
CA ALA A 374 -7.12 24.10 1.94
C ALA A 374 -7.07 22.56 1.85
N ALA A 375 -7.54 21.85 2.90
CA ALA A 375 -7.60 20.38 2.89
C ALA A 375 -8.58 19.85 1.82
N ASN A 376 -9.69 20.53 1.60
CA ASN A 376 -10.65 20.17 0.55
C ASN A 376 -10.10 20.43 -0.86
N ILE A 377 -9.41 21.54 -1.08
CA ILE A 377 -8.75 21.82 -2.37
C ILE A 377 -7.68 20.77 -2.65
N ALA A 378 -6.82 20.48 -1.67
CA ALA A 378 -5.77 19.49 -1.82
C ALA A 378 -6.33 18.08 -2.06
N GLY A 379 -7.34 17.66 -1.28
CA GLY A 379 -8.01 16.38 -1.47
C GLY A 379 -8.74 16.27 -2.81
N GLY A 380 -9.41 17.34 -3.23
CA GLY A 380 -10.03 17.44 -4.56
C GLY A 380 -9.02 17.32 -5.69
N ALA A 381 -7.87 17.98 -5.57
CA ALA A 381 -6.77 17.86 -6.55
C ALA A 381 -6.23 16.41 -6.61
N ILE A 382 -6.06 15.74 -5.47
CA ILE A 382 -5.66 14.32 -5.42
C ILE A 382 -6.66 13.45 -6.19
N VAL A 383 -7.97 13.63 -5.94
CA VAL A 383 -9.02 12.88 -6.64
C VAL A 383 -8.97 13.16 -8.14
N LEU A 384 -8.88 14.41 -8.56
CA LEU A 384 -8.83 14.78 -9.99
C LEU A 384 -7.61 14.18 -10.70
N ILE A 385 -6.43 14.23 -10.10
CA ILE A 385 -5.21 13.66 -10.66
C ILE A 385 -5.34 12.13 -10.78
N THR A 386 -5.80 11.47 -9.74
CA THR A 386 -5.93 9.99 -9.74
C THR A 386 -7.03 9.51 -10.68
N VAL A 387 -8.16 10.22 -10.79
CA VAL A 387 -9.20 9.97 -11.81
C VAL A 387 -8.64 10.18 -13.21
N GLY A 388 -7.91 11.27 -13.44
CA GLY A 388 -7.31 11.58 -14.75
C GLY A 388 -6.32 10.51 -15.20
N LEU A 389 -5.46 10.04 -14.30
CA LEU A 389 -4.52 8.95 -14.57
C LEU A 389 -5.23 7.61 -14.81
N GLY A 390 -6.24 7.29 -14.01
CA GLY A 390 -7.05 6.09 -14.19
C GLY A 390 -7.81 6.10 -15.52
N LEU A 391 -8.42 7.23 -15.88
CA LEU A 391 -9.11 7.40 -17.15
C LEU A 391 -8.15 7.27 -18.34
N ARG A 392 -6.98 7.90 -18.26
CA ARG A 392 -5.93 7.76 -19.28
C ARG A 392 -5.53 6.30 -19.48
N LEU A 393 -5.40 5.55 -18.39
CA LEU A 393 -5.08 4.13 -18.45
C LEU A 393 -6.19 3.32 -19.14
N ILE A 394 -7.46 3.55 -18.79
CA ILE A 394 -8.61 2.90 -19.41
C ILE A 394 -8.72 3.23 -20.90
N LEU A 395 -8.57 4.50 -21.26
CA LEU A 395 -8.64 4.93 -22.66
C LEU A 395 -7.51 4.33 -23.52
N ARG A 396 -6.30 4.20 -22.97
CA ARG A 396 -5.20 3.48 -23.64
C ARG A 396 -5.50 2.00 -23.81
N ALA A 397 -5.99 1.34 -22.77
CA ALA A 397 -6.36 -0.07 -22.83
C ALA A 397 -7.50 -0.34 -23.83
N ALA A 398 -8.39 0.64 -24.03
CA ALA A 398 -9.46 0.61 -25.04
C ALA A 398 -9.00 0.99 -26.46
N GLY A 399 -7.71 1.35 -26.66
CA GLY A 399 -7.19 1.80 -27.96
C GLY A 399 -7.68 3.19 -28.40
N LEU A 400 -8.26 3.98 -27.48
CA LEU A 400 -8.81 5.31 -27.76
C LEU A 400 -7.80 6.44 -27.57
N MET A 401 -6.60 6.15 -27.08
CA MET A 401 -5.46 7.06 -26.93
C MET A 401 -4.15 6.35 -27.27
N ALA A 402 -3.23 7.10 -27.87
CA ALA A 402 -1.86 6.64 -28.12
C ALA A 402 -1.00 6.59 -26.84
#